data_14014a0386c2ea1d5c3ca497a74eebec
#
_entry.id   14014a0386c2ea1d5c3ca497a74eebec
#
_cell.length_a   1.000
_cell.length_b   1.000
_cell.length_c   1.000
_cell.angle_alpha   90.00
_cell.angle_beta   90.00
_cell.angle_gamma   90.00
#
_symmetry.space_group_name_H-M   'P 1'
#
loop_
_entity.id
_entity.type
_entity.pdbx_description
1 polymer ?
#
loop_
_entity_poly.entity_id
_entity_poly.type
_entity_poly.pdbx_seq_one_letter_code
_entity_poly.pdbx_strand_id
1 'polypeptide(L)'
;MSFTLRPFASAALLLSMAGLCAGTLLAAEQTEPSEASAVRARPLVLGVVETAEPSFDDNTVRPVLKAMQSAAPGTQIDVVRLSSATFEVAVAQLKPDLVISPAADFLRIVDSIGAHPIGTRKTKYAKHPSKSAGGAVIALASRTDIQKLTDLRGKYIAATLPTSVDGMLAVRMELAERGFDSRQFFRSVRYLGYSMPNVIESVLSGHFDAGVVPVCTLERIEAEDLIERGALRVISPKSDDDTVCAHTSELYPDLVAATFSWTDPELTRLTTSALLASKSADAEFNWYGTSDFHRIRALEETLQIGPWAYLQEMTPEALWRRWRFALFAVLAGLGLLLLNEWRLRRLVAKRTGELKRSMEERDRLAQRERAVR
;
A
#
# COMPACT_ATOMS: atom_id res chain seq x y z
N MET A 1 -10.92 31.56 43.62
CA MET A 1 -12.31 31.51 44.02
C MET A 1 -12.67 30.04 43.98
N SER A 2 -12.39 29.22 44.94
CA SER A 2 -12.93 28.99 46.29
C SER A 2 -14.44 28.72 46.30
N PHE A 3 -14.75 27.48 46.63
CA PHE A 3 -15.78 27.00 47.58
C PHE A 3 -16.07 25.53 47.25
N THR A 4 -15.52 24.56 47.95
CA THR A 4 -15.75 23.95 49.30
C THR A 4 -17.12 23.32 49.49
N LEU A 5 -17.08 22.04 49.75
CA LEU A 5 -17.31 21.27 50.97
C LEU A 5 -18.76 20.76 51.21
N ARG A 6 -18.93 19.45 51.20
CA ARG A 6 -19.10 18.49 52.33
C ARG A 6 -20.53 18.27 52.82
N PRO A 7 -20.73 17.32 53.71
CA PRO A 7 -21.31 15.96 53.55
C PRO A 7 -22.52 15.79 54.48
N PHE A 8 -23.15 14.61 54.55
CA PHE A 8 -23.71 14.12 55.81
C PHE A 8 -24.00 12.63 55.77
N ALA A 9 -23.54 11.99 56.83
CA ALA A 9 -23.76 10.64 57.26
C ALA A 9 -24.91 10.56 58.26
N SER A 10 -25.42 9.34 58.50
CA SER A 10 -25.95 8.76 59.74
C SER A 10 -26.87 7.61 59.38
N ALA A 11 -26.60 6.37 59.68
CA ALA A 11 -26.54 5.63 60.94
C ALA A 11 -27.91 5.41 61.62
N ALA A 12 -28.20 4.15 61.85
CA ALA A 12 -28.76 3.47 63.00
C ALA A 12 -29.66 2.29 62.55
N LEU A 13 -29.29 1.05 62.76
CA LEU A 13 -29.43 0.22 63.97
C LEU A 13 -30.87 -0.01 64.46
N LEU A 14 -31.38 -1.25 64.40
CA LEU A 14 -31.99 -1.94 65.53
C LEU A 14 -32.28 -3.42 65.22
N LEU A 15 -31.93 -4.23 66.23
CA LEU A 15 -32.14 -5.65 66.48
C LEU A 15 -33.63 -6.02 66.69
N SER A 16 -33.97 -7.33 66.40
CA SER A 16 -34.59 -8.27 67.34
C SER A 16 -34.92 -9.56 66.59
N MET A 17 -34.36 -10.65 66.99
CA MET A 17 -34.70 -11.76 67.91
C MET A 17 -35.83 -12.63 67.39
N ALA A 18 -35.40 -13.90 67.20
CA ALA A 18 -35.93 -15.19 67.67
C ALA A 18 -37.17 -15.78 67.00
N GLY A 19 -37.00 -17.01 66.56
CA GLY A 19 -38.07 -17.96 66.25
C GLY A 19 -37.53 -19.30 65.73
N LEU A 20 -37.19 -20.22 66.66
CA LEU A 20 -36.91 -21.64 66.38
C LEU A 20 -38.16 -22.31 65.88
N CYS A 21 -38.11 -22.96 64.69
CA CYS A 21 -38.96 -24.13 64.40
C CYS A 21 -38.17 -25.09 63.50
N ALA A 22 -37.84 -26.21 64.04
CA ALA A 22 -37.30 -27.36 63.33
C ALA A 22 -38.37 -27.98 62.45
N GLY A 23 -38.06 -28.03 61.15
CA GLY A 23 -38.84 -28.74 60.16
C GLY A 23 -37.87 -29.40 59.16
N THR A 24 -37.59 -30.69 59.39
CA THR A 24 -36.91 -31.56 58.46
C THR A 24 -37.76 -31.71 57.18
N LEU A 25 -37.41 -31.06 56.10
CA LEU A 25 -37.93 -31.35 54.77
C LEU A 25 -36.77 -31.82 53.92
N LEU A 26 -36.88 -33.03 53.40
CA LEU A 26 -35.99 -33.55 52.31
C LEU A 26 -35.97 -32.55 51.17
N ALA A 27 -34.86 -31.87 50.98
CA ALA A 27 -34.59 -31.13 49.75
C ALA A 27 -34.22 -32.15 48.67
N ALA A 28 -35.13 -32.36 47.74
CA ALA A 28 -34.81 -32.94 46.48
C ALA A 28 -33.84 -31.93 45.80
N GLU A 29 -32.62 -32.39 45.62
CA GLU A 29 -31.55 -31.69 44.85
C GLU A 29 -32.02 -31.63 43.41
N GLN A 30 -32.70 -30.52 43.06
CA GLN A 30 -32.91 -30.14 41.67
C GLN A 30 -31.55 -29.68 41.16
N THR A 31 -30.88 -30.59 40.47
CA THR A 31 -29.75 -30.27 39.60
C THR A 31 -30.31 -29.41 38.48
N GLU A 32 -30.29 -28.08 38.68
CA GLU A 32 -30.43 -27.18 37.55
C GLU A 32 -29.33 -27.54 36.53
N PRO A 33 -29.68 -27.76 35.25
CA PRO A 33 -28.65 -27.88 34.23
C PRO A 33 -27.92 -26.55 34.23
N SER A 34 -26.66 -26.56 34.65
CA SER A 34 -25.72 -25.49 34.42
C SER A 34 -25.78 -25.17 32.92
N GLU A 35 -26.54 -24.13 32.57
CA GLU A 35 -26.32 -23.42 31.34
C GLU A 35 -24.90 -22.87 31.41
N ALA A 36 -23.94 -23.73 31.04
CA ALA A 36 -22.65 -23.28 30.62
C ALA A 36 -22.96 -22.33 29.45
N SER A 37 -23.05 -21.06 29.78
CA SER A 37 -23.11 -19.99 28.83
C SER A 37 -21.94 -20.24 27.88
N ALA A 38 -22.23 -20.85 26.75
CA ALA A 38 -21.29 -20.94 25.64
C ALA A 38 -21.00 -19.48 25.31
N VAL A 39 -19.91 -18.98 25.88
CA VAL A 39 -19.31 -17.74 25.44
C VAL A 39 -19.14 -17.93 23.93
N ARG A 40 -20.03 -17.35 23.16
CA ARG A 40 -19.90 -17.38 21.67
C ARG A 40 -18.53 -16.79 21.39
N ALA A 41 -17.58 -17.67 21.08
CA ALA A 41 -16.27 -17.25 20.65
C ALA A 41 -16.51 -16.28 19.49
N ARG A 42 -15.86 -15.12 19.54
CA ARG A 42 -15.98 -14.16 18.43
C ARG A 42 -15.64 -14.89 17.12
N PRO A 43 -16.30 -14.59 16.02
CA PRO A 43 -15.92 -15.15 14.74
C PRO A 43 -14.46 -14.78 14.42
N LEU A 44 -13.73 -15.72 13.84
CA LEU A 44 -12.41 -15.45 13.30
C LEU A 44 -12.55 -14.63 12.02
N VAL A 45 -11.61 -13.73 11.76
CA VAL A 45 -11.65 -12.87 10.60
C VAL A 45 -10.45 -13.15 9.70
N LEU A 46 -10.74 -13.53 8.44
CA LEU A 46 -9.76 -13.63 7.37
C LEU A 46 -9.86 -12.42 6.44
N GLY A 47 -8.87 -11.54 6.49
CA GLY A 47 -8.72 -10.43 5.54
C GLY A 47 -8.08 -10.92 4.24
N VAL A 48 -8.62 -10.54 3.09
CA VAL A 48 -8.12 -10.99 1.79
C VAL A 48 -8.01 -9.82 0.83
N VAL A 49 -6.81 -9.54 0.34
CA VAL A 49 -6.60 -8.58 -0.75
C VAL A 49 -6.88 -9.27 -2.07
N GLU A 50 -7.81 -8.72 -2.85
CA GLU A 50 -8.18 -9.25 -4.16
C GLU A 50 -7.06 -9.05 -5.18
N THR A 51 -6.92 -10.04 -6.08
CA THR A 51 -6.01 -10.02 -7.21
C THR A 51 -6.78 -10.21 -8.52
N ALA A 52 -6.11 -9.97 -9.65
CA ALA A 52 -6.70 -10.18 -10.98
C ALA A 52 -6.66 -11.66 -11.43
N GLU A 53 -6.33 -12.57 -10.53
CA GLU A 53 -6.21 -14.00 -10.82
C GLU A 53 -7.59 -14.66 -11.00
N PRO A 54 -7.83 -15.38 -12.10
CA PRO A 54 -9.01 -16.23 -12.24
C PRO A 54 -9.04 -17.33 -11.17
N SER A 55 -10.24 -17.67 -10.66
CA SER A 55 -10.42 -18.69 -9.63
C SER A 55 -9.62 -18.47 -8.35
N PHE A 56 -9.33 -17.20 -8.01
CA PHE A 56 -8.58 -16.81 -6.84
C PHE A 56 -9.14 -17.41 -5.54
N ASP A 57 -10.46 -17.44 -5.40
CA ASP A 57 -11.11 -18.03 -4.23
C ASP A 57 -10.84 -19.52 -4.07
N ASP A 58 -10.88 -20.26 -5.16
CA ASP A 58 -10.66 -21.71 -5.15
C ASP A 58 -9.21 -22.07 -4.93
N ASN A 59 -8.34 -21.34 -5.60
CA ASN A 59 -6.90 -21.63 -5.61
C ASN A 59 -6.17 -21.10 -4.38
N THR A 60 -6.70 -20.07 -3.72
CA THR A 60 -5.97 -19.34 -2.67
C THR A 60 -6.75 -19.25 -1.37
N VAL A 61 -7.98 -18.70 -1.42
CA VAL A 61 -8.75 -18.44 -0.20
C VAL A 61 -9.24 -19.72 0.45
N ARG A 62 -9.77 -20.64 -0.32
CA ARG A 62 -10.32 -21.92 0.18
C ARG A 62 -9.29 -22.80 0.89
N PRO A 63 -8.04 -22.99 0.41
CA PRO A 63 -7.03 -23.73 1.14
C PRO A 63 -6.70 -23.12 2.51
N VAL A 64 -6.63 -21.79 2.61
CA VAL A 64 -6.38 -21.08 3.88
C VAL A 64 -7.57 -21.20 4.81
N LEU A 65 -8.80 -21.03 4.32
CA LEU A 65 -10.01 -21.25 5.10
C LEU A 65 -10.06 -22.66 5.67
N LYS A 66 -9.74 -23.66 4.86
CA LYS A 66 -9.70 -25.08 5.31
C LYS A 66 -8.65 -25.27 6.41
N ALA A 67 -7.49 -24.63 6.30
CA ALA A 67 -6.45 -24.68 7.33
C ALA A 67 -6.94 -24.02 8.63
N MET A 68 -7.57 -22.86 8.57
CA MET A 68 -8.16 -22.19 9.74
C MET A 68 -9.28 -23.01 10.36
N GLN A 69 -10.18 -23.60 9.57
CA GLN A 69 -11.26 -24.48 10.06
C GLN A 69 -10.70 -25.72 10.76
N SER A 70 -9.60 -26.26 10.24
CA SER A 70 -8.92 -27.41 10.88
C SER A 70 -8.26 -27.01 12.20
N ALA A 71 -7.78 -25.77 12.33
CA ALA A 71 -7.18 -25.23 13.54
C ALA A 71 -8.23 -24.85 14.62
N ALA A 72 -9.41 -24.41 14.20
CA ALA A 72 -10.50 -24.00 15.07
C ALA A 72 -11.84 -24.62 14.64
N PRO A 73 -12.04 -25.92 14.87
CA PRO A 73 -13.25 -26.64 14.47
C PRO A 73 -14.51 -26.02 15.08
N GLY A 74 -15.55 -25.83 14.27
CA GLY A 74 -16.83 -25.27 14.71
C GLY A 74 -16.86 -23.77 14.94
N THR A 75 -15.73 -23.07 14.77
CA THR A 75 -15.69 -21.60 14.85
C THR A 75 -16.09 -20.99 13.49
N GLN A 76 -16.94 -19.96 13.53
CA GLN A 76 -17.29 -19.19 12.35
C GLN A 76 -16.08 -18.39 11.88
N ILE A 77 -15.84 -18.37 10.56
CA ILE A 77 -14.78 -17.57 9.93
C ILE A 77 -15.43 -16.61 8.94
N ASP A 78 -15.25 -15.32 9.19
CA ASP A 78 -15.73 -14.26 8.32
C ASP A 78 -14.61 -13.84 7.35
N VAL A 79 -14.91 -13.90 6.06
CA VAL A 79 -13.96 -13.45 5.00
C VAL A 79 -14.27 -12.02 4.63
N VAL A 80 -13.30 -11.13 4.79
CA VAL A 80 -13.43 -9.71 4.46
C VAL A 80 -12.49 -9.36 3.31
N ARG A 81 -13.06 -8.83 2.21
CA ARG A 81 -12.30 -8.35 1.07
C ARG A 81 -11.70 -6.99 1.36
N LEU A 82 -10.41 -6.84 1.11
CA LEU A 82 -9.63 -5.66 1.38
C LEU A 82 -9.05 -5.11 0.07
N SER A 83 -8.99 -3.79 -0.02
CA SER A 83 -8.34 -3.12 -1.15
C SER A 83 -6.87 -2.86 -0.82
N SER A 84 -5.96 -3.15 -1.76
CA SER A 84 -4.54 -2.82 -1.64
C SER A 84 -4.30 -1.33 -1.32
N ALA A 85 -5.13 -0.42 -1.84
CA ALA A 85 -4.98 1.02 -1.62
C ALA A 85 -5.23 1.46 -0.16
N THR A 86 -6.09 0.74 0.57
CA THR A 86 -6.46 1.04 1.97
C THR A 86 -6.06 -0.07 2.95
N PHE A 87 -5.24 -1.00 2.51
CA PHE A 87 -4.95 -2.25 3.20
C PHE A 87 -4.45 -2.04 4.64
N GLU A 88 -3.45 -1.19 4.82
CA GLU A 88 -2.85 -0.90 6.13
C GLU A 88 -3.89 -0.34 7.12
N VAL A 89 -4.68 0.65 6.69
CA VAL A 89 -5.73 1.26 7.51
C VAL A 89 -6.83 0.24 7.82
N ALA A 90 -7.23 -0.56 6.84
CA ALA A 90 -8.25 -1.57 7.00
C ALA A 90 -7.82 -2.67 7.99
N VAL A 91 -6.56 -3.14 7.91
CA VAL A 91 -6.01 -4.12 8.86
C VAL A 91 -5.95 -3.55 10.28
N ALA A 92 -5.48 -2.30 10.44
CA ALA A 92 -5.41 -1.65 11.74
C ALA A 92 -6.79 -1.51 12.42
N GLN A 93 -7.84 -1.23 11.63
CA GLN A 93 -9.21 -1.08 12.14
C GLN A 93 -9.92 -2.40 12.37
N LEU A 94 -9.83 -3.32 11.41
CA LEU A 94 -10.54 -4.60 11.43
C LEU A 94 -9.91 -5.58 12.41
N LYS A 95 -8.58 -5.50 12.62
CA LYS A 95 -7.77 -6.46 13.40
C LYS A 95 -8.08 -7.92 13.04
N PRO A 96 -7.91 -8.31 11.76
CA PRO A 96 -8.17 -9.68 11.32
C PRO A 96 -7.24 -10.67 12.07
N ASP A 97 -7.68 -11.91 12.20
CA ASP A 97 -6.84 -12.96 12.80
C ASP A 97 -5.78 -13.45 11.81
N LEU A 98 -6.11 -13.41 10.52
CA LEU A 98 -5.20 -13.77 9.43
C LEU A 98 -5.48 -12.90 8.21
N VAL A 99 -4.44 -12.62 7.41
CA VAL A 99 -4.56 -11.95 6.12
C VAL A 99 -3.90 -12.75 5.01
N ILE A 100 -4.45 -12.61 3.80
CA ILE A 100 -3.81 -13.01 2.55
C ILE A 100 -3.62 -11.75 1.72
N SER A 101 -2.39 -11.46 1.33
CA SER A 101 -2.09 -10.26 0.53
C SER A 101 -0.91 -10.48 -0.40
N PRO A 102 -0.79 -9.71 -1.49
CA PRO A 102 0.45 -9.61 -2.27
C PRO A 102 1.64 -9.26 -1.36
N ALA A 103 2.83 -9.77 -1.72
CA ALA A 103 4.03 -9.59 -0.89
C ALA A 103 4.40 -8.12 -0.63
N ALA A 104 4.11 -7.21 -1.58
CA ALA A 104 4.32 -5.78 -1.38
C ALA A 104 3.35 -5.19 -0.35
N ASP A 105 2.07 -5.59 -0.37
CA ASP A 105 1.09 -5.16 0.62
C ASP A 105 1.44 -5.70 2.01
N PHE A 106 1.88 -6.97 2.08
CA PHE A 106 2.37 -7.58 3.31
C PHE A 106 3.51 -6.77 3.94
N LEU A 107 4.52 -6.38 3.16
CA LEU A 107 5.66 -5.62 3.67
C LEU A 107 5.25 -4.28 4.31
N ARG A 108 4.22 -3.62 3.79
CA ARG A 108 3.71 -2.36 4.38
C ARG A 108 3.18 -2.54 5.79
N ILE A 109 2.58 -3.70 6.10
CA ILE A 109 2.02 -3.99 7.42
C ILE A 109 3.02 -4.67 8.37
N VAL A 110 4.14 -5.17 7.88
CA VAL A 110 5.21 -5.74 8.74
C VAL A 110 5.77 -4.68 9.68
N ASP A 111 6.18 -3.57 9.13
CA ASP A 111 6.87 -2.52 9.88
C ASP A 111 5.90 -1.62 10.65
N SER A 112 4.68 -1.40 10.15
CA SER A 112 3.70 -0.50 10.75
C SER A 112 2.76 -1.16 11.76
N ILE A 113 2.44 -2.44 11.59
CA ILE A 113 1.43 -3.16 12.39
C ILE A 113 2.03 -4.37 13.11
N GLY A 114 3.14 -4.93 12.61
CA GLY A 114 3.78 -6.12 13.20
C GLY A 114 3.15 -7.42 12.70
N ALA A 115 2.97 -7.56 11.39
CA ALA A 115 2.49 -8.79 10.79
C ALA A 115 3.60 -9.85 10.70
N HIS A 116 3.24 -11.10 10.92
CA HIS A 116 4.14 -12.25 10.89
C HIS A 116 3.74 -13.22 9.78
N PRO A 117 4.62 -13.51 8.79
CA PRO A 117 4.29 -14.41 7.70
C PRO A 117 4.21 -15.86 8.21
N ILE A 118 3.18 -16.58 7.82
CA ILE A 118 3.02 -18.02 8.11
C ILE A 118 3.20 -18.89 6.87
N GLY A 119 3.15 -18.29 5.68
CA GLY A 119 3.40 -19.00 4.44
C GLY A 119 3.44 -18.06 3.25
N THR A 120 4.19 -18.47 2.23
CA THR A 120 4.24 -17.79 0.92
C THR A 120 3.72 -18.75 -0.15
N ARG A 121 2.82 -18.26 -0.99
CA ARG A 121 2.25 -19.02 -2.10
C ARG A 121 3.28 -19.18 -3.21
N LYS A 122 3.30 -20.34 -3.82
CA LYS A 122 4.16 -20.67 -4.97
C LYS A 122 3.34 -21.37 -6.05
N THR A 123 3.44 -20.92 -7.30
CA THR A 123 2.90 -21.63 -8.45
C THR A 123 3.68 -22.93 -8.70
N LYS A 124 3.02 -23.96 -9.23
CA LYS A 124 3.67 -25.23 -9.62
C LYS A 124 4.77 -25.04 -10.65
N TYR A 125 4.73 -23.98 -11.42
CA TYR A 125 5.68 -23.65 -12.48
C TYR A 125 6.97 -23.03 -11.98
N ALA A 126 7.00 -22.44 -10.77
CA ALA A 126 8.17 -21.83 -10.18
C ALA A 126 8.99 -22.82 -9.36
N LYS A 127 10.32 -22.68 -9.37
CA LYS A 127 11.23 -23.50 -8.55
C LYS A 127 11.22 -23.09 -7.08
N HIS A 128 11.15 -21.77 -6.82
CA HIS A 128 11.24 -21.20 -5.48
C HIS A 128 10.06 -20.30 -5.14
N PRO A 129 9.56 -20.30 -3.88
CA PRO A 129 8.48 -19.40 -3.46
C PRO A 129 8.88 -17.90 -3.50
N SER A 130 10.19 -17.59 -3.40
CA SER A 130 10.69 -16.21 -3.54
C SER A 130 10.74 -15.72 -5.00
N LYS A 131 10.47 -16.59 -5.98
CA LYS A 131 10.54 -16.32 -7.42
C LYS A 131 9.34 -16.92 -8.14
N SER A 132 8.15 -16.60 -7.68
CA SER A 132 6.89 -17.21 -8.12
C SER A 132 5.99 -16.27 -8.91
N ALA A 133 6.16 -14.97 -8.73
CA ALA A 133 5.35 -13.93 -9.36
C ALA A 133 6.24 -12.97 -10.17
N GLY A 134 5.72 -12.47 -11.28
CA GLY A 134 6.41 -11.50 -12.12
C GLY A 134 5.56 -11.12 -13.32
N GLY A 135 6.04 -10.17 -14.11
CA GLY A 135 5.33 -9.65 -15.27
C GLY A 135 5.82 -10.25 -16.59
N ALA A 136 4.89 -10.68 -17.41
CA ALA A 136 5.10 -10.96 -18.81
C ALA A 136 4.50 -9.85 -19.65
N VAL A 137 5.29 -9.23 -20.52
CA VAL A 137 4.80 -8.27 -21.51
C VAL A 137 4.45 -9.03 -22.78
N ILE A 138 3.18 -9.01 -23.15
CA ILE A 138 2.66 -9.71 -24.34
C ILE A 138 2.33 -8.72 -25.45
N ALA A 139 2.59 -9.12 -26.70
CA ALA A 139 2.17 -8.39 -27.89
C ALA A 139 1.75 -9.38 -28.98
N LEU A 140 1.03 -8.90 -30.00
CA LEU A 140 0.71 -9.70 -31.17
C LEU A 140 1.98 -10.28 -31.79
N ALA A 141 1.99 -11.55 -32.14
CA ALA A 141 3.11 -12.20 -32.78
C ALA A 141 3.44 -11.57 -34.14
N SER A 142 2.46 -11.00 -34.83
CA SER A 142 2.59 -10.29 -36.10
C SER A 142 3.28 -8.92 -36.00
N ARG A 143 3.43 -8.34 -34.79
CA ARG A 143 4.08 -7.03 -34.54
C ARG A 143 5.60 -7.17 -34.58
N THR A 144 6.19 -7.10 -35.75
CA THR A 144 7.65 -7.19 -35.96
C THR A 144 8.42 -5.98 -35.44
N ASP A 145 7.75 -4.86 -35.25
CA ASP A 145 8.29 -3.61 -34.71
C ASP A 145 8.45 -3.60 -33.17
N ILE A 146 7.90 -4.59 -32.46
CA ILE A 146 7.97 -4.70 -31.00
C ILE A 146 8.67 -5.99 -30.63
N GLN A 147 9.98 -6.03 -30.49
CA GLN A 147 10.74 -7.22 -30.13
C GLN A 147 11.37 -7.14 -28.75
N LYS A 148 11.72 -5.93 -28.32
CA LYS A 148 12.39 -5.68 -27.04
C LYS A 148 11.52 -4.77 -26.17
N LEU A 149 11.73 -4.84 -24.87
CA LEU A 149 11.04 -3.95 -23.92
C LEU A 149 11.25 -2.46 -24.27
N THR A 150 12.42 -2.10 -24.82
CA THR A 150 12.74 -0.73 -25.28
C THR A 150 11.90 -0.24 -26.46
N ASP A 151 11.36 -1.14 -27.27
CA ASP A 151 10.53 -0.80 -28.44
C ASP A 151 9.13 -0.33 -28.03
N LEU A 152 8.78 -0.54 -26.76
CA LEU A 152 7.52 -0.06 -26.18
C LEU A 152 7.56 1.40 -25.76
N ARG A 153 8.68 2.11 -25.96
CA ARG A 153 8.76 3.53 -25.66
C ARG A 153 7.75 4.33 -26.49
N GLY A 154 6.89 5.10 -25.80
CA GLY A 154 5.84 5.88 -26.46
C GLY A 154 4.66 5.07 -26.99
N LYS A 155 4.55 3.77 -26.66
CA LYS A 155 3.45 2.89 -27.04
C LYS A 155 2.31 2.90 -26.01
N TYR A 156 1.15 2.38 -26.41
CA TYR A 156 -0.03 2.22 -25.56
C TYR A 156 -0.05 0.83 -24.94
N ILE A 157 -0.15 0.75 -23.61
CA ILE A 157 -0.06 -0.47 -22.85
C ILE A 157 -1.35 -0.71 -22.06
N ALA A 158 -1.86 -1.95 -22.10
CA ALA A 158 -2.90 -2.42 -21.20
C ALA A 158 -2.27 -3.18 -20.02
N ALA A 159 -2.81 -3.00 -18.82
CA ALA A 159 -2.41 -3.74 -17.63
C ALA A 159 -3.60 -3.95 -16.70
N THR A 160 -3.47 -4.84 -15.71
CA THR A 160 -4.51 -5.08 -14.71
C THR A 160 -4.57 -3.96 -13.68
N LEU A 161 -3.63 -3.92 -12.74
CA LEU A 161 -3.59 -2.99 -11.62
C LEU A 161 -2.27 -2.22 -11.58
N PRO A 162 -2.29 -0.96 -11.16
CA PRO A 162 -1.07 -0.15 -11.04
C PRO A 162 -0.13 -0.62 -9.93
N THR A 163 -0.67 -1.34 -8.92
CA THR A 163 0.04 -1.80 -7.72
C THR A 163 0.50 -3.26 -7.81
N SER A 164 0.21 -3.95 -8.92
CA SER A 164 0.51 -5.37 -9.10
C SER A 164 2.00 -5.60 -9.34
N VAL A 165 2.66 -6.33 -8.43
CA VAL A 165 4.06 -6.75 -8.57
C VAL A 165 4.19 -7.85 -9.62
N ASP A 166 3.21 -8.74 -9.72
CA ASP A 166 3.09 -9.76 -10.76
C ASP A 166 2.67 -9.18 -12.13
N GLY A 167 2.76 -7.87 -12.29
CA GLY A 167 2.37 -7.12 -13.47
C GLY A 167 3.19 -5.86 -13.69
N MET A 168 2.52 -4.71 -13.63
CA MET A 168 3.11 -3.43 -14.05
C MET A 168 4.31 -2.98 -13.19
N LEU A 169 4.33 -3.24 -11.88
CA LEU A 169 5.45 -2.81 -11.04
C LEU A 169 6.74 -3.55 -11.40
N ALA A 170 6.67 -4.86 -11.65
CA ALA A 170 7.83 -5.64 -12.08
C ALA A 170 8.39 -5.14 -13.42
N VAL A 171 7.53 -4.81 -14.38
CA VAL A 171 7.93 -4.24 -15.68
C VAL A 171 8.55 -2.85 -15.52
N ARG A 172 8.00 -2.02 -14.62
CA ARG A 172 8.59 -0.70 -14.31
C ARG A 172 9.96 -0.82 -13.67
N MET A 173 10.18 -1.82 -12.82
CA MET A 173 11.48 -2.11 -12.24
C MET A 173 12.51 -2.44 -13.32
N GLU A 174 12.16 -3.32 -14.28
CA GLU A 174 13.01 -3.65 -15.43
C GLU A 174 13.41 -2.42 -16.25
N LEU A 175 12.50 -1.46 -16.42
CA LEU A 175 12.79 -0.20 -17.11
C LEU A 175 13.72 0.68 -16.27
N ALA A 176 13.49 0.77 -14.96
CA ALA A 176 14.31 1.57 -14.05
C ALA A 176 15.75 1.03 -13.97
N GLU A 177 15.94 -0.28 -13.88
CA GLU A 177 17.27 -0.93 -13.92
C GLU A 177 18.04 -0.67 -15.22
N ARG A 178 17.33 -0.45 -16.31
CA ARG A 178 17.91 -0.06 -17.60
C ARG A 178 18.12 1.45 -17.74
N GLY A 179 17.86 2.22 -16.67
CA GLY A 179 18.08 3.68 -16.64
C GLY A 179 16.97 4.50 -17.29
N PHE A 180 15.79 3.92 -17.53
CA PHE A 180 14.65 4.66 -18.07
C PHE A 180 13.76 5.20 -16.94
N ASP A 181 13.18 6.39 -17.15
CA ASP A 181 12.06 6.86 -16.32
C ASP A 181 10.83 6.02 -16.62
N SER A 182 10.57 5.04 -15.77
CA SER A 182 9.48 4.09 -15.94
C SER A 182 8.07 4.71 -15.91
N ARG A 183 7.95 5.97 -15.42
CA ARG A 183 6.66 6.69 -15.35
C ARG A 183 6.32 7.38 -16.66
N GLN A 184 7.33 7.80 -17.42
CA GLN A 184 7.18 8.54 -18.69
C GLN A 184 7.56 7.70 -19.91
N PHE A 185 7.90 6.43 -19.70
CA PHE A 185 8.40 5.57 -20.77
C PHE A 185 7.32 5.25 -21.82
N PHE A 186 6.14 4.87 -21.35
CA PHE A 186 5.00 4.57 -22.21
C PHE A 186 4.24 5.85 -22.60
N ARG A 187 3.57 5.83 -23.75
CA ARG A 187 2.64 6.90 -24.14
C ARG A 187 1.47 7.00 -23.18
N SER A 188 0.90 5.83 -22.86
CA SER A 188 -0.17 5.69 -21.90
C SER A 188 -0.22 4.25 -21.39
N VAL A 189 -0.53 4.07 -20.11
CA VAL A 189 -0.86 2.79 -19.52
C VAL A 189 -2.32 2.84 -19.10
N ARG A 190 -3.14 1.94 -19.64
CA ARG A 190 -4.53 1.79 -19.22
C ARG A 190 -4.68 0.59 -18.30
N TYR A 191 -5.18 0.87 -17.12
CA TYR A 191 -5.47 -0.17 -16.14
C TYR A 191 -6.91 -0.63 -16.30
N LEU A 192 -7.11 -1.94 -16.53
CA LEU A 192 -8.39 -2.57 -16.80
C LEU A 192 -8.99 -3.27 -15.57
N GLY A 193 -8.40 -3.01 -14.39
CA GLY A 193 -8.86 -3.57 -13.12
C GLY A 193 -8.53 -5.05 -12.97
N TYR A 194 -9.40 -5.79 -12.32
CA TYR A 194 -9.21 -7.22 -12.03
C TYR A 194 -9.50 -8.14 -13.25
N SER A 195 -9.79 -7.60 -14.41
CA SER A 195 -10.11 -8.40 -15.60
C SER A 195 -8.90 -8.64 -16.49
N MET A 196 -8.18 -9.72 -16.23
CA MET A 196 -7.08 -10.18 -17.10
C MET A 196 -7.52 -10.53 -18.52
N PRO A 197 -8.70 -11.18 -18.76
CA PRO A 197 -9.18 -11.40 -20.10
C PRO A 197 -9.31 -10.12 -20.93
N ASN A 198 -9.72 -9.01 -20.33
CA ASN A 198 -9.84 -7.73 -21.02
C ASN A 198 -8.46 -7.19 -21.48
N VAL A 199 -7.39 -7.45 -20.72
CA VAL A 199 -6.02 -7.08 -21.14
C VAL A 199 -5.63 -7.87 -22.40
N ILE A 200 -5.87 -9.19 -22.40
CA ILE A 200 -5.54 -10.09 -23.50
C ILE A 200 -6.34 -9.70 -24.76
N GLU A 201 -7.66 -9.55 -24.62
CA GLU A 201 -8.55 -9.18 -25.71
C GLU A 201 -8.18 -7.81 -26.32
N SER A 202 -7.82 -6.86 -25.48
CA SER A 202 -7.42 -5.52 -25.94
C SER A 202 -6.13 -5.51 -26.77
N VAL A 203 -5.21 -6.47 -26.52
CA VAL A 203 -4.01 -6.67 -27.33
C VAL A 203 -4.32 -7.43 -28.61
N LEU A 204 -5.13 -8.51 -28.52
CA LEU A 204 -5.56 -9.30 -29.69
C LEU A 204 -6.32 -8.47 -30.72
N SER A 205 -7.18 -7.57 -30.25
CA SER A 205 -7.93 -6.63 -31.12
C SER A 205 -7.11 -5.47 -31.64
N GLY A 206 -5.83 -5.32 -31.21
CA GLY A 206 -4.95 -4.22 -31.63
C GLY A 206 -5.28 -2.85 -31.02
N HIS A 207 -6.16 -2.77 -30.01
CA HIS A 207 -6.44 -1.52 -29.31
C HIS A 207 -5.25 -1.02 -28.50
N PHE A 208 -4.39 -1.92 -28.03
CA PHE A 208 -3.14 -1.63 -27.36
C PHE A 208 -1.98 -2.32 -28.07
N ASP A 209 -0.81 -1.67 -28.03
CA ASP A 209 0.39 -2.19 -28.65
C ASP A 209 0.94 -3.42 -27.93
N ALA A 210 0.78 -3.45 -26.60
CA ALA A 210 1.16 -4.57 -25.74
C ALA A 210 0.32 -4.60 -24.46
N GLY A 211 0.32 -5.76 -23.81
CA GLY A 211 -0.30 -5.96 -22.50
C GLY A 211 0.71 -6.44 -21.45
N VAL A 212 0.45 -6.11 -20.19
CA VAL A 212 1.22 -6.65 -19.06
C VAL A 212 0.32 -7.58 -18.28
N VAL A 213 0.73 -8.84 -18.19
CA VAL A 213 0.02 -9.92 -17.50
C VAL A 213 0.96 -10.63 -16.53
N PRO A 214 0.46 -11.33 -15.50
CA PRO A 214 1.28 -12.20 -14.66
C PRO A 214 1.99 -13.29 -15.48
N VAL A 215 3.17 -13.70 -14.99
CA VAL A 215 3.90 -14.84 -15.53
C VAL A 215 3.02 -16.10 -15.60
N CYS A 216 3.24 -16.96 -16.59
CA CYS A 216 2.45 -18.16 -16.90
C CYS A 216 1.03 -17.90 -17.42
N THR A 217 0.60 -16.65 -17.56
CA THR A 217 -0.75 -16.37 -18.09
C THR A 217 -0.89 -16.80 -19.55
N LEU A 218 0.10 -16.49 -20.39
CA LEU A 218 0.05 -16.81 -21.82
C LEU A 218 -0.01 -18.33 -22.03
N GLU A 219 0.88 -19.05 -21.38
CA GLU A 219 0.97 -20.51 -21.49
C GLU A 219 -0.33 -21.19 -21.01
N ARG A 220 -0.95 -20.65 -19.94
CA ARG A 220 -2.21 -21.18 -19.43
C ARG A 220 -3.36 -20.97 -20.39
N ILE A 221 -3.58 -19.76 -20.93
CA ILE A 221 -4.69 -19.46 -21.82
C ILE A 221 -4.55 -20.18 -23.17
N GLU A 222 -3.30 -20.45 -23.63
CA GLU A 222 -3.04 -21.28 -24.78
C GLU A 222 -3.29 -22.77 -24.51
N ALA A 223 -2.96 -23.25 -23.29
CA ALA A 223 -3.22 -24.63 -22.89
C ALA A 223 -4.72 -24.92 -22.69
N GLU A 224 -5.49 -23.91 -22.30
CA GLU A 224 -6.95 -23.95 -22.16
C GLU A 224 -7.70 -23.69 -23.49
N ASP A 225 -6.98 -23.52 -24.61
CA ASP A 225 -7.51 -23.19 -25.95
C ASP A 225 -8.40 -21.93 -25.96
N LEU A 226 -8.14 -20.99 -25.05
CA LEU A 226 -8.86 -19.70 -24.97
C LEU A 226 -8.41 -18.70 -26.04
N ILE A 227 -7.20 -18.88 -26.55
CA ILE A 227 -6.65 -18.14 -27.69
C ILE A 227 -5.94 -19.10 -28.64
N GLU A 228 -5.75 -18.69 -29.89
CA GLU A 228 -4.93 -19.43 -30.84
C GLU A 228 -3.46 -19.43 -30.39
N ARG A 229 -2.82 -20.59 -30.36
CA ARG A 229 -1.41 -20.73 -29.97
C ARG A 229 -0.51 -19.92 -30.90
N GLY A 230 0.36 -19.12 -30.29
CA GLY A 230 1.26 -18.26 -31.05
C GLY A 230 0.62 -16.98 -31.60
N ALA A 231 -0.65 -16.67 -31.29
CA ALA A 231 -1.27 -15.37 -31.62
C ALA A 231 -0.58 -14.22 -30.87
N LEU A 232 -0.18 -14.47 -29.64
CA LEU A 232 0.58 -13.56 -28.79
C LEU A 232 1.99 -14.13 -28.51
N ARG A 233 2.91 -13.25 -28.16
CA ARG A 233 4.25 -13.66 -27.70
C ARG A 233 4.71 -12.78 -26.55
N VAL A 234 5.56 -13.32 -25.69
CA VAL A 234 6.23 -12.56 -24.63
C VAL A 234 7.39 -11.76 -25.22
N ILE A 235 7.47 -10.49 -24.85
CA ILE A 235 8.50 -9.54 -25.29
C ILE A 235 9.70 -9.59 -24.34
N SER A 236 10.92 -9.60 -24.89
CA SER A 236 12.17 -9.69 -24.11
C SER A 236 12.13 -10.81 -23.06
N PRO A 237 11.82 -12.06 -23.43
CA PRO A 237 11.78 -13.13 -22.45
C PRO A 237 13.16 -13.32 -21.79
N LYS A 238 13.18 -13.45 -20.47
CA LYS A 238 14.38 -13.82 -19.72
C LYS A 238 14.69 -15.30 -19.95
N SER A 239 15.96 -15.62 -19.93
CA SER A 239 16.49 -16.99 -20.14
C SER A 239 17.04 -17.55 -18.83
N ASP A 240 16.30 -17.42 -17.74
CA ASP A 240 16.62 -18.08 -16.49
C ASP A 240 15.81 -19.38 -16.33
N ASP A 241 16.20 -20.18 -15.34
CA ASP A 241 15.59 -21.47 -15.04
C ASP A 241 14.63 -21.40 -13.83
N ASP A 242 14.26 -20.21 -13.36
CA ASP A 242 13.48 -20.05 -12.14
C ASP A 242 12.00 -20.46 -12.33
N THR A 243 11.51 -20.39 -13.56
CA THR A 243 10.19 -20.85 -13.97
C THR A 243 10.22 -21.48 -15.37
N VAL A 244 9.25 -22.31 -15.69
CA VAL A 244 9.08 -22.86 -17.04
C VAL A 244 8.35 -21.92 -18.00
N CYS A 245 7.79 -20.84 -17.49
CA CYS A 245 7.01 -19.89 -18.28
C CYS A 245 7.87 -18.72 -18.75
N ALA A 246 7.56 -18.19 -19.93
CA ALA A 246 8.23 -17.00 -20.44
C ALA A 246 7.83 -15.76 -19.62
N HIS A 247 8.80 -14.97 -19.21
CA HIS A 247 8.57 -13.74 -18.45
C HIS A 247 9.54 -12.63 -18.85
N THR A 248 9.09 -11.37 -18.71
CA THR A 248 9.88 -10.18 -19.07
C THR A 248 10.65 -9.61 -17.88
N SER A 249 10.05 -9.67 -16.69
CA SER A 249 10.62 -9.08 -15.47
C SER A 249 11.40 -10.08 -14.65
N GLU A 250 12.14 -9.60 -13.65
CA GLU A 250 12.56 -10.42 -12.51
C GLU A 250 11.35 -11.04 -11.81
N LEU A 251 11.59 -12.14 -11.08
CA LEU A 251 10.57 -12.84 -10.32
C LEU A 251 10.64 -12.48 -8.83
N TYR A 252 9.49 -12.44 -8.19
CA TYR A 252 9.25 -12.00 -6.83
C TYR A 252 8.44 -13.04 -6.05
N PRO A 253 8.41 -12.96 -4.70
CA PRO A 253 7.40 -13.65 -3.91
C PRO A 253 5.99 -13.25 -4.32
N ASP A 254 5.09 -14.22 -4.33
CA ASP A 254 3.69 -14.04 -4.70
C ASP A 254 2.86 -13.56 -3.49
N LEU A 255 1.82 -14.28 -3.13
CA LEU A 255 0.97 -13.96 -1.99
C LEU A 255 1.56 -14.48 -0.68
N VAL A 256 1.29 -13.73 0.39
CA VAL A 256 1.70 -14.07 1.75
C VAL A 256 0.45 -14.26 2.61
N ALA A 257 0.39 -15.35 3.34
CA ALA A 257 -0.50 -15.54 4.47
C ALA A 257 0.22 -15.09 5.74
N ALA A 258 -0.40 -14.20 6.52
CA ALA A 258 0.22 -13.63 7.71
C ALA A 258 -0.77 -13.53 8.86
N THR A 259 -0.26 -13.62 10.10
CA THR A 259 -0.96 -13.42 11.36
C THR A 259 -0.38 -12.20 12.09
N PHE A 260 -0.92 -11.88 13.26
CA PHE A 260 -0.56 -10.67 14.01
C PHE A 260 -0.28 -11.02 15.48
N SER A 261 0.30 -10.08 16.21
CA SER A 261 0.56 -10.24 17.65
C SER A 261 -0.70 -10.41 18.50
N TRP A 262 -1.87 -9.98 18.00
CA TRP A 262 -3.18 -10.20 18.66
C TRP A 262 -3.87 -11.51 18.27
N THR A 263 -3.35 -12.25 17.28
CA THR A 263 -3.86 -13.56 16.89
C THR A 263 -3.46 -14.59 17.94
N ASP A 264 -4.36 -15.47 18.28
CA ASP A 264 -4.06 -16.56 19.21
C ASP A 264 -2.87 -17.40 18.71
N PRO A 265 -1.83 -17.60 19.55
CA PRO A 265 -0.62 -18.31 19.12
C PRO A 265 -0.88 -19.78 18.72
N GLU A 266 -1.85 -20.45 19.37
CA GLU A 266 -2.19 -21.82 19.03
C GLU A 266 -2.96 -21.91 17.72
N LEU A 267 -3.87 -20.96 17.47
CA LEU A 267 -4.51 -20.79 16.15
C LEU A 267 -3.45 -20.58 15.06
N THR A 268 -2.47 -19.71 15.32
CA THR A 268 -1.37 -19.44 14.38
C THR A 268 -0.58 -20.71 14.08
N ARG A 269 -0.18 -21.45 15.13
CA ARG A 269 0.61 -22.69 15.00
C ARG A 269 -0.15 -23.76 14.20
N LEU A 270 -1.39 -24.01 14.56
CA LEU A 270 -2.22 -25.04 13.93
C LEU A 270 -2.56 -24.68 12.48
N THR A 271 -2.93 -23.43 12.23
CA THR A 271 -3.22 -22.93 10.86
C THR A 271 -1.99 -23.04 9.96
N THR A 272 -0.81 -22.63 10.47
CA THR A 272 0.46 -22.76 9.73
C THR A 272 0.74 -24.21 9.39
N SER A 273 0.64 -25.12 10.38
CA SER A 273 0.90 -26.55 10.16
C SER A 273 -0.07 -27.15 9.14
N ALA A 274 -1.36 -26.84 9.23
CA ALA A 274 -2.38 -27.34 8.31
C ALA A 274 -2.19 -26.77 6.89
N LEU A 275 -1.85 -25.48 6.79
CA LEU A 275 -1.62 -24.82 5.51
C LEU A 275 -0.42 -25.41 4.76
N LEU A 276 0.70 -25.57 5.45
CA LEU A 276 1.93 -26.13 4.86
C LEU A 276 1.83 -27.64 4.57
N ALA A 277 1.01 -28.37 5.32
CA ALA A 277 0.73 -29.77 5.06
C ALA A 277 -0.22 -30.02 3.88
N SER A 278 -0.99 -29.00 3.47
CA SER A 278 -2.02 -29.12 2.41
C SER A 278 -1.45 -29.20 0.99
N LYS A 279 -0.17 -29.52 0.83
CA LYS A 279 0.51 -29.60 -0.47
C LYS A 279 -0.12 -30.65 -1.36
N SER A 280 -0.46 -30.27 -2.61
CA SER A 280 -0.93 -31.16 -3.67
C SER A 280 -0.09 -30.98 -4.93
N ALA A 281 0.28 -32.10 -5.56
CA ALA A 281 1.06 -32.06 -6.80
C ALA A 281 0.25 -31.47 -7.97
N ASP A 282 -1.07 -31.68 -7.97
CA ASP A 282 -1.98 -31.24 -9.03
C ASP A 282 -2.47 -29.81 -8.83
N ALA A 283 -2.29 -29.23 -7.62
CA ALA A 283 -2.70 -27.87 -7.36
C ALA A 283 -1.83 -26.88 -8.16
N GLU A 284 -2.47 -25.88 -8.74
CA GLU A 284 -1.76 -24.81 -9.46
C GLU A 284 -0.84 -24.03 -8.51
N PHE A 285 -1.27 -23.84 -7.26
CA PHE A 285 -0.53 -23.16 -6.21
C PHE A 285 -0.43 -24.03 -4.95
N ASN A 286 0.68 -23.89 -4.26
CA ASN A 286 0.90 -24.48 -2.94
C ASN A 286 1.50 -23.45 -1.99
N TRP A 287 1.31 -23.65 -0.70
CA TRP A 287 1.89 -22.84 0.34
C TRP A 287 3.18 -23.43 0.86
N TYR A 288 4.19 -22.58 1.06
CA TYR A 288 5.52 -22.93 1.55
C TYR A 288 5.85 -22.05 2.74
N GLY A 289 6.91 -22.39 3.46
CA GLY A 289 7.45 -21.50 4.50
C GLY A 289 7.78 -20.11 3.97
N THR A 290 8.19 -19.23 4.84
CA THR A 290 8.46 -17.83 4.51
C THR A 290 9.54 -17.67 3.45
N SER A 291 9.39 -16.67 2.60
CA SER A 291 10.31 -16.32 1.52
C SER A 291 11.19 -15.12 1.89
N ASP A 292 12.20 -14.91 1.08
CA ASP A 292 12.99 -13.70 1.10
C ASP A 292 12.26 -12.57 0.35
N PHE A 293 12.05 -11.45 1.02
CA PHE A 293 11.32 -10.29 0.49
C PHE A 293 12.25 -9.13 0.10
N HIS A 294 13.59 -9.30 0.13
CA HIS A 294 14.53 -8.19 -0.14
C HIS A 294 14.33 -7.59 -1.54
N ARG A 295 13.97 -8.40 -2.55
CA ARG A 295 13.70 -7.93 -3.91
C ARG A 295 12.47 -7.04 -4.00
N ILE A 296 11.43 -7.30 -3.19
CA ILE A 296 10.25 -6.42 -3.11
C ILE A 296 10.66 -5.08 -2.51
N ARG A 297 11.46 -5.09 -1.43
CA ARG A 297 11.96 -3.84 -0.82
C ARG A 297 12.80 -3.03 -1.83
N ALA A 298 13.70 -3.68 -2.57
CA ALA A 298 14.49 -3.04 -3.61
C ALA A 298 13.62 -2.45 -4.74
N LEU A 299 12.55 -3.15 -5.13
CA LEU A 299 11.56 -2.66 -6.10
C LEU A 299 10.85 -1.41 -5.57
N GLU A 300 10.34 -1.43 -4.33
CA GLU A 300 9.66 -0.30 -3.72
C GLU A 300 10.58 0.92 -3.59
N GLU A 301 11.83 0.72 -3.15
CA GLU A 301 12.85 1.76 -3.03
C GLU A 301 13.19 2.37 -4.40
N THR A 302 13.49 1.54 -5.39
CA THR A 302 13.86 1.99 -6.75
C THR A 302 12.72 2.74 -7.42
N LEU A 303 11.48 2.25 -7.30
CA LEU A 303 10.31 2.89 -7.86
C LEU A 303 9.76 4.02 -6.97
N GLN A 304 10.33 4.20 -5.78
CA GLN A 304 9.91 5.20 -4.79
C GLN A 304 8.41 5.10 -4.45
N ILE A 305 7.95 3.90 -4.14
CA ILE A 305 6.55 3.61 -3.78
C ILE A 305 6.46 3.07 -2.35
N GLY A 306 5.24 2.94 -1.82
CA GLY A 306 5.02 2.47 -0.45
C GLY A 306 5.75 3.34 0.59
N PRO A 307 6.56 2.75 1.49
CA PRO A 307 7.30 3.49 2.50
C PRO A 307 8.27 4.54 1.92
N TRP A 308 8.72 4.37 0.67
CA TRP A 308 9.68 5.25 -0.01
C TRP A 308 9.03 6.36 -0.83
N ALA A 309 7.69 6.47 -0.81
CA ALA A 309 6.96 7.48 -1.61
C ALA A 309 7.37 8.93 -1.30
N TYR A 310 7.84 9.20 -0.06
CA TYR A 310 8.32 10.53 0.34
C TYR A 310 9.52 11.01 -0.48
N LEU A 311 10.33 10.10 -1.04
CA LEU A 311 11.46 10.45 -1.89
C LEU A 311 11.02 11.17 -3.17
N GLN A 312 9.81 10.89 -3.67
CA GLN A 312 9.23 11.59 -4.82
C GLN A 312 8.92 13.06 -4.50
N GLU A 313 8.58 13.36 -3.24
CA GLU A 313 8.29 14.72 -2.80
C GLU A 313 9.58 15.55 -2.58
N MET A 314 10.73 14.90 -2.47
CA MET A 314 12.04 15.53 -2.27
C MET A 314 12.80 15.80 -3.59
N THR A 315 12.22 15.49 -4.75
CA THR A 315 12.86 15.85 -6.02
C THR A 315 12.93 17.37 -6.19
N PRO A 316 13.99 17.93 -6.83
CA PRO A 316 14.11 19.36 -7.07
C PRO A 316 12.88 19.96 -7.76
N GLU A 317 12.24 19.19 -8.69
CA GLU A 317 11.04 19.61 -9.40
C GLU A 317 9.81 19.65 -8.48
N ALA A 318 9.67 18.71 -7.56
CA ALA A 318 8.57 18.67 -6.60
C ALA A 318 8.72 19.81 -5.57
N LEU A 319 9.95 20.03 -5.07
CA LEU A 319 10.28 21.14 -4.18
C LEU A 319 10.00 22.49 -4.87
N TRP A 320 10.44 22.65 -6.11
CA TRP A 320 10.17 23.85 -6.91
C TRP A 320 8.67 24.08 -7.09
N ARG A 321 7.87 23.07 -7.47
CA ARG A 321 6.41 23.17 -7.61
C ARG A 321 5.74 23.58 -6.31
N ARG A 322 6.17 23.05 -5.17
CA ARG A 322 5.57 23.30 -3.86
C ARG A 322 5.93 24.71 -3.34
N TRP A 323 7.18 25.14 -3.52
CA TRP A 323 7.69 26.37 -2.90
C TRP A 323 7.78 27.57 -3.83
N ARG A 324 7.57 27.42 -5.15
CA ARG A 324 7.71 28.53 -6.13
C ARG A 324 6.90 29.77 -5.77
N PHE A 325 5.65 29.60 -5.32
CA PHE A 325 4.80 30.74 -4.96
C PHE A 325 5.28 31.42 -3.67
N ALA A 326 5.73 30.66 -2.67
CA ALA A 326 6.32 31.21 -1.46
C ALA A 326 7.62 31.95 -1.77
N LEU A 327 8.46 31.41 -2.63
CA LEU A 327 9.71 32.03 -3.09
C LEU A 327 9.43 33.35 -3.83
N PHE A 328 8.46 33.36 -4.74
CA PHE A 328 8.04 34.58 -5.43
C PHE A 328 7.43 35.61 -4.48
N ALA A 329 6.66 35.20 -3.49
CA ALA A 329 6.12 36.12 -2.48
C ALA A 329 7.23 36.76 -1.63
N VAL A 330 8.24 36.01 -1.22
CA VAL A 330 9.41 36.51 -0.50
C VAL A 330 10.22 37.48 -1.36
N LEU A 331 10.48 37.13 -2.61
CA LEU A 331 11.20 38.00 -3.55
C LEU A 331 10.44 39.29 -3.83
N ALA A 332 9.11 39.23 -4.01
CA ALA A 332 8.27 40.39 -4.19
C ALA A 332 8.29 41.31 -2.95
N GLY A 333 8.20 40.70 -1.74
CA GLY A 333 8.31 41.43 -0.48
C GLY A 333 9.66 42.15 -0.31
N LEU A 334 10.75 41.45 -0.62
CA LEU A 334 12.10 42.04 -0.63
C LEU A 334 12.20 43.19 -1.66
N GLY A 335 11.66 42.99 -2.85
CA GLY A 335 11.62 44.03 -3.88
C GLY A 335 10.85 45.27 -3.44
N LEU A 336 9.71 45.09 -2.78
CA LEU A 336 8.93 46.21 -2.21
C LEU A 336 9.69 46.94 -1.08
N LEU A 337 10.39 46.22 -0.23
CA LEU A 337 11.23 46.83 0.81
C LEU A 337 12.38 47.66 0.22
N LEU A 338 13.09 47.13 -0.78
CA LEU A 338 14.15 47.84 -1.48
C LEU A 338 13.63 49.09 -2.22
N LEU A 339 12.47 48.97 -2.88
CA LEU A 339 11.80 50.11 -3.51
C LEU A 339 11.39 51.18 -2.51
N ASN A 340 10.88 50.78 -1.35
CA ASN A 340 10.50 51.69 -0.29
C ASN A 340 11.73 52.39 0.31
N GLU A 341 12.82 51.66 0.54
CA GLU A 341 14.06 52.23 1.01
C GLU A 341 14.65 53.23 0.02
N TRP A 342 14.67 52.88 -1.26
CA TRP A 342 15.12 53.78 -2.34
C TRP A 342 14.26 55.06 -2.43
N ARG A 343 12.92 54.90 -2.30
CA ARG A 343 11.97 56.03 -2.26
C ARG A 343 12.21 56.93 -1.05
N LEU A 344 12.44 56.36 0.12
CA LEU A 344 12.76 57.09 1.36
C LEU A 344 14.08 57.85 1.21
N ARG A 345 15.13 57.21 0.71
CA ARG A 345 16.44 57.86 0.44
C ARG A 345 16.31 59.02 -0.50
N ARG A 346 15.50 58.90 -1.56
CA ARG A 346 15.23 59.99 -2.50
C ARG A 346 14.49 61.15 -1.86
N LEU A 347 13.48 60.87 -1.05
CA LEU A 347 12.70 61.90 -0.32
C LEU A 347 13.61 62.61 0.70
N VAL A 348 14.43 61.90 1.48
CA VAL A 348 15.39 62.50 2.37
C VAL A 348 16.41 63.37 1.66
N ALA A 349 16.98 62.87 0.56
CA ALA A 349 17.91 63.66 -0.25
C ALA A 349 17.28 64.94 -0.83
N LYS A 350 16.03 64.86 -1.25
CA LYS A 350 15.28 66.05 -1.74
C LYS A 350 15.04 67.09 -0.62
N ARG A 351 14.56 66.60 0.54
CA ARG A 351 14.31 67.48 1.69
C ARG A 351 15.59 68.08 2.28
N THR A 352 16.68 67.33 2.36
CA THR A 352 17.98 67.86 2.81
C THR A 352 18.54 68.88 1.83
N GLY A 353 18.36 68.66 0.51
CA GLY A 353 18.71 69.63 -0.52
C GLY A 353 17.93 70.92 -0.45
N GLU A 354 16.61 70.89 -0.21
CA GLU A 354 15.75 72.06 -0.03
C GLU A 354 16.15 72.83 1.26
N LEU A 355 16.43 72.13 2.37
CA LEU A 355 16.84 72.73 3.61
C LEU A 355 18.19 73.43 3.45
N LYS A 356 19.15 72.80 2.79
CA LYS A 356 20.48 73.39 2.54
C LYS A 356 20.39 74.67 1.72
N ARG A 357 19.55 74.74 0.67
CA ARG A 357 19.30 75.91 -0.15
C ARG A 357 18.68 77.04 0.68
N SER A 358 17.69 76.78 1.51
CA SER A 358 17.07 77.75 2.39
C SER A 358 18.03 78.34 3.44
N MET A 359 18.94 77.52 3.98
CA MET A 359 20.00 77.97 4.88
C MET A 359 21.01 78.86 4.16
N GLU A 360 21.45 78.49 2.95
CA GLU A 360 22.37 79.31 2.14
C GLU A 360 21.73 80.67 1.73
N GLU A 361 20.41 80.74 1.47
CA GLU A 361 19.73 82.00 1.23
C GLU A 361 19.65 82.88 2.49
N ARG A 362 19.36 82.30 3.62
CA ARG A 362 19.37 83.04 4.89
C ARG A 362 20.72 83.57 5.22
N ASP A 363 21.80 82.81 5.03
CA ASP A 363 23.16 83.26 5.25
C ASP A 363 23.55 84.42 4.30
N ARG A 364 23.15 84.33 3.03
CA ARG A 364 23.36 85.41 2.08
C ARG A 364 22.61 86.70 2.48
N LEU A 365 21.40 86.61 2.95
CA LEU A 365 20.65 87.73 3.43
C LEU A 365 21.25 88.35 4.70
N ALA A 366 21.71 87.52 5.65
CA ALA A 366 22.38 87.98 6.87
C ALA A 366 23.76 88.63 6.55
N GLN A 367 24.47 88.19 5.53
CA GLN A 367 25.70 88.84 5.06
C GLN A 367 25.46 90.18 4.42
N ARG A 368 24.37 90.33 3.64
CA ARG A 368 23.96 91.63 3.05
C ARG A 368 23.57 92.63 4.11
N GLU A 369 22.84 92.24 5.12
CA GLU A 369 22.47 93.12 6.23
C GLU A 369 23.69 93.60 7.03
N ARG A 370 24.75 92.73 7.17
CA ARG A 370 26.01 93.11 7.84
C ARG A 370 26.89 94.04 6.99
N ALA A 371 26.73 94.02 5.65
CA ALA A 371 27.50 94.89 4.72
C ALA A 371 26.89 96.28 4.56
N VAL A 372 25.65 96.48 5.00
CA VAL A 372 24.90 97.77 4.92
C VAL A 372 24.97 98.55 6.25
N ARG A 373 25.47 97.95 7.31
CA ARG A 373 25.83 98.63 8.59
C ARG A 373 27.29 98.99 8.58
#